data_0500dedf4a27886375a9284dfe04f0d0
#
_entry.id   0500dedf4a27886375a9284dfe04f0d0
#
_cell.length_a   1.000
_cell.length_b   1.000
_cell.length_c   1.000
_cell.angle_alpha   90.00
_cell.angle_beta   90.00
_cell.angle_gamma   90.00
#
_symmetry.space_group_name_H-M   'P 1'
#
loop_
_entity.id
_entity.type
_entity.pdbx_description
1 polymer ?
#
loop_
_entity_poly.entity_id
_entity_poly.type
_entity_poly.pdbx_seq_one_letter_code
_entity_poly.pdbx_strand_id
1 'polypeptide(L)' 'MEGNALTFKDMMHEPMLIEGGGKYEKLSEILGEENAKRLDDLGVIKVYNGEFSVTKLGKKFLELFSRI' A
#
# COMPACT_ATOMS: atom_id res chain seq x y z
N MET A 1 -13.71 17.43 -4.59
CA MET A 1 -13.17 16.99 -4.36
C MET A 1 -12.41 16.74 -4.22
N GLU A 2 -12.50 16.81 -3.97
CA GLU A 2 -11.88 16.49 -3.83
C GLU A 2 -11.18 15.93 -3.45
N GLY A 3 -11.29 16.32 -3.36
CA GLY A 3 -9.98 15.83 -3.21
C GLY A 3 -9.85 14.68 -2.27
N ASN A 4 -9.55 13.60 -2.78
CA ASN A 4 -9.39 12.37 -2.02
C ASN A 4 -7.93 12.02 -1.89
N ALA A 5 -7.16 12.97 -1.34
CA ALA A 5 -5.76 12.71 -1.11
C ALA A 5 -5.64 11.77 0.09
N LEU A 6 -5.30 10.54 -0.18
CA LEU A 6 -5.05 9.57 0.89
C LEU A 6 -3.72 9.88 1.54
N THR A 7 -3.70 9.90 2.85
CA THR A 7 -2.46 10.05 3.58
C THR A 7 -1.74 8.71 3.61
N PHE A 8 -0.46 8.73 3.92
CA PHE A 8 0.30 7.50 4.06
C PHE A 8 -0.30 6.60 5.14
N LYS A 9 -0.76 7.21 6.22
CA LYS A 9 -1.42 6.48 7.30
C LYS A 9 -2.67 5.75 6.80
N ASP A 10 -3.48 6.45 5.98
CA ASP A 10 -4.69 5.85 5.42
C ASP A 10 -4.34 4.64 4.57
N MET A 11 -3.29 4.76 3.76
CA MET A 11 -2.87 3.65 2.91
C MET A 11 -2.40 2.45 3.72
N MET A 12 -1.77 2.72 4.86
CA MET A 12 -1.27 1.64 5.71
C MET A 12 -2.40 0.88 6.40
N HIS A 13 -3.62 1.40 6.38
CA HIS A 13 -4.75 0.69 6.96
C HIS A 13 -5.53 -0.12 5.91
N GLU A 14 -5.03 -0.16 4.69
CA GLU A 14 -5.70 -0.92 3.63
C GLU A 14 -5.59 -2.43 3.91
N PRO A 15 -6.72 -3.16 3.93
CA PRO A 15 -6.70 -4.59 4.25
C PRO A 15 -5.76 -5.43 3.39
N MET A 16 -5.61 -5.09 2.11
CA MET A 16 -4.69 -5.85 1.26
C MET A 16 -3.25 -5.76 1.74
N LEU A 17 -2.87 -4.59 2.23
CA LEU A 17 -1.52 -4.40 2.77
C LEU A 17 -1.37 -5.15 4.09
N ILE A 18 -2.40 -5.10 4.91
CA ILE A 18 -2.38 -5.80 6.20
C ILE A 18 -2.27 -7.30 5.99
N GLU A 19 -2.91 -7.81 4.95
CA GLU A 19 -2.83 -9.23 4.61
C GLU A 19 -1.50 -9.63 3.99
N GLY A 20 -0.75 -8.66 3.52
CA GLY A 20 0.59 -8.93 3.03
C GLY A 20 0.77 -8.95 1.53
N GLY A 21 -0.30 -8.80 0.77
CA GLY A 21 -0.18 -8.78 -0.68
C GLY A 21 -1.47 -9.05 -1.41
N GLY A 22 -1.39 -9.11 -2.72
CA GLY A 22 -2.54 -9.36 -3.56
C GLY A 22 -2.25 -8.90 -4.98
N LYS A 23 -3.31 -8.68 -5.74
CA LYS A 23 -3.17 -8.21 -7.11
C LYS A 23 -2.90 -6.72 -7.13
N TYR A 24 -1.87 -6.32 -7.84
CA TYR A 24 -1.48 -4.92 -7.93
C TYR A 24 -2.59 -4.08 -8.57
N GLU A 25 -3.28 -4.62 -9.56
CA GLU A 25 -4.37 -3.92 -10.21
C GLU A 25 -5.47 -3.55 -9.22
N LYS A 26 -5.80 -4.47 -8.33
CA LYS A 26 -6.78 -4.22 -7.28
C LYS A 26 -6.32 -3.11 -6.34
N LEU A 27 -5.07 -3.17 -5.94
CA LEU A 27 -4.50 -2.15 -5.08
C LEU A 27 -4.57 -0.79 -5.74
N SER A 28 -4.25 -0.73 -7.05
CA SER A 28 -4.31 0.51 -7.80
C SER A 28 -5.72 1.06 -7.90
N GLU A 29 -6.71 0.20 -7.98
CA GLU A 29 -8.10 0.63 -8.03
C GLU A 29 -8.54 1.22 -6.69
N ILE A 30 -8.09 0.64 -5.61
CA ILE A 30 -8.48 1.08 -4.28
C ILE A 30 -7.76 2.37 -3.87
N LEU A 31 -6.46 2.43 -4.07
CA LEU A 31 -5.64 3.56 -3.63
C LEU A 31 -5.42 4.61 -4.70
N GLY A 32 -5.59 4.25 -5.96
CA GLY A 32 -5.20 5.09 -7.07
C GLY A 32 -3.84 4.68 -7.59
N GLU A 33 -3.63 4.81 -8.89
CA GLU A 33 -2.37 4.40 -9.52
C GLU A 33 -1.15 5.10 -8.95
N GLU A 34 -1.27 6.41 -8.72
CA GLU A 34 -0.15 7.18 -8.20
C GLU A 34 0.24 6.74 -6.81
N ASN A 35 -0.76 6.47 -5.96
CA ASN A 35 -0.50 6.03 -4.60
C ASN A 35 0.12 4.64 -4.57
N ALA A 36 -0.40 3.73 -5.40
CA ALA A 36 0.14 2.38 -5.47
C ALA A 36 1.59 2.41 -5.96
N LYS A 37 1.86 3.24 -6.97
CA LYS A 37 3.21 3.38 -7.49
C LYS A 37 4.14 3.99 -6.43
N ARG A 38 3.62 4.92 -5.65
CA ARG A 38 4.41 5.53 -4.59
C ARG A 38 4.83 4.51 -3.54
N LEU A 39 3.94 3.58 -3.20
CA LEU A 39 4.28 2.52 -2.25
C LEU A 39 5.39 1.63 -2.80
N ASP A 40 5.36 1.35 -4.10
CA ASP A 40 6.41 0.58 -4.74
C ASP A 40 7.73 1.36 -4.72
N ASP A 41 7.68 2.64 -5.08
CA ASP A 41 8.87 3.49 -5.10
C ASP A 41 9.50 3.64 -3.72
N LEU A 42 8.67 3.67 -2.68
CA LEU A 42 9.17 3.78 -1.31
C LEU A 42 9.71 2.47 -0.74
N GLY A 43 9.47 1.37 -1.45
CA GLY A 43 9.92 0.08 -0.98
C GLY A 43 8.97 -0.57 0.01
N VAL A 44 7.76 -0.06 0.12
CA VAL A 44 6.75 -0.64 1.00
C VAL A 44 6.23 -1.95 0.43
N ILE A 45 6.08 -2.00 -0.89
CA ILE A 45 5.63 -3.20 -1.58
C ILE A 45 6.61 -3.55 -2.70
N LYS A 46 6.59 -4.81 -3.10
CA LYS A 46 7.33 -5.28 -4.26
C LYS A 46 6.33 -5.84 -5.25
N VAL A 47 6.39 -5.38 -6.48
CA VAL A 47 5.47 -5.80 -7.53
C VAL A 47 6.15 -6.80 -8.44
N TYR A 48 5.48 -7.91 -8.73
CA TYR A 48 6.01 -8.95 -9.59
C TYR A 48 4.86 -9.71 -10.24
N ASN A 49 4.90 -9.81 -11.57
CA ASN A 49 3.88 -10.53 -12.35
C ASN A 49 2.45 -10.09 -12.04
N GLY A 50 2.23 -8.79 -11.91
CA GLY A 50 0.90 -8.26 -11.67
C GLY A 50 0.41 -8.42 -10.24
N GLU A 51 1.26 -8.94 -9.37
CA GLU A 51 0.94 -9.09 -7.96
C GLU A 51 1.92 -8.28 -7.12
N PHE A 52 1.54 -8.00 -5.90
CA PHE A 52 2.44 -7.30 -5.00
C PHE A 52 2.53 -8.06 -3.67
N SER A 53 3.63 -7.86 -3.00
CA SER A 53 3.80 -8.36 -1.63
C SER A 53 4.38 -7.23 -0.79
N VAL A 54 4.04 -7.24 0.49
CA VAL A 54 4.54 -6.23 1.42
C VAL A 54 5.94 -6.62 1.84
N THR A 55 6.87 -5.67 1.71
CA THR A 55 8.27 -5.89 2.08
C THR A 55 8.45 -5.82 3.58
N LYS A 56 9.66 -6.15 4.04
CA LYS A 56 9.99 -5.99 5.45
C LYS A 56 9.80 -4.55 5.91
N LEU A 57 10.22 -3.61 5.07
CA LEU A 57 10.04 -2.19 5.36
C LEU A 57 8.55 -1.85 5.48
N GLY A 58 7.75 -2.36 4.54
CA GLY A 58 6.31 -2.15 4.58
C GLY A 58 5.68 -2.71 5.83
N LYS A 59 6.13 -3.87 6.27
CA LYS A 59 5.61 -4.48 7.50
C LYS A 59 5.92 -3.62 8.70
N LYS A 60 7.09 -3.00 8.73
CA LYS A 60 7.46 -2.10 9.82
C LYS A 60 6.53 -0.89 9.86
N PHE A 61 6.21 -0.33 8.71
CA PHE A 61 5.28 0.79 8.64
C PHE A 61 3.89 0.37 9.10
N LEU A 62 3.43 -0.78 8.65
CA LEU A 62 2.13 -1.30 9.06
C LEU A 62 2.07 -1.45 10.58
N GLU A 63 3.12 -1.99 11.16
CA GLU A 63 3.19 -2.18 12.59
C GLU A 63 3.17 -0.85 13.34
N LEU A 64 3.92 0.13 12.85
CA LEU A 64 3.97 1.44 13.47
C LEU A 64 2.60 2.11 13.44
N PHE A 65 1.95 2.08 12.28
CA PHE A 65 0.68 2.78 12.13
C PHE A 65 -0.49 2.04 12.77
N SER A 66 -0.36 0.76 13.01
CA SER A 66 -1.42 0.01 13.68
C SER A 66 -1.51 0.33 15.17
N ARG A 67 -0.48 0.95 15.71
CA ARG A 67 -0.43 1.31 17.12
C ARG A 67 -0.99 2.70 17.41
N ILE A 68 -1.31 3.42 16.37
CA ILE A 68 -1.76 4.82 16.53
C ILE A 68 -3.29 4.94 16.59
#